data_df080bc96b4408f6099d4043ed1000c5
#
_entry.id   df080bc96b4408f6099d4043ed1000c5
#
_cell.length_a   1.000
_cell.length_b   1.000
_cell.length_c   1.000
_cell.angle_alpha   90.00
_cell.angle_beta   90.00
_cell.angle_gamma   90.00
#
_symmetry.space_group_name_H-M   'P 1'
#
loop_
_entity.id
_entity.type
_entity.pdbx_description
1 polymer ?
#
loop_
_entity_poly.entity_id
_entity_poly.type
_entity_poly.pdbx_seq_one_letter_code
_entity_poly.pdbx_strand_id
1 'polypeptide(L)'
;MNDEETVALVAGGHTFGKAHGAADPNKYVGTEPHGASIEEMSTGWKNSFGSGVLDDTITSGLEGAWTPSPTRWDDEYFDVLLNYDWELTKSPAGAHQWTPTAGSNAKMAPKAGDANGTQALMMTTADMALKIDPGFLEISKRFNQDHKAFEDAFARAWFKLTHRDMGPRALYLGNEVPAEELIWQDPIPAVNHPSVD
;
A
#
# COMPACT_ATOMS: atom_id res chain seq x y z
N MET A 1 0.53 7.48 -13.73
CA MET A 1 1.64 6.56 -13.46
C MET A 1 1.90 5.76 -14.73
N ASN A 2 3.15 5.55 -15.10
CA ASN A 2 3.52 4.56 -16.11
C ASN A 2 3.65 3.18 -15.45
N ASP A 3 3.99 2.15 -16.24
CA ASP A 3 4.05 0.77 -15.74
C ASP A 3 5.13 0.59 -14.66
N GLU A 4 6.29 1.21 -14.84
CA GLU A 4 7.38 1.15 -13.86
C GLU A 4 6.99 1.81 -12.53
N GLU A 5 6.41 3.00 -12.59
CA GLU A 5 5.88 3.71 -11.41
C GLU A 5 4.77 2.90 -10.72
N THR A 6 3.92 2.24 -11.50
CA THR A 6 2.82 1.42 -10.98
C THR A 6 3.35 0.20 -10.24
N VAL A 7 4.27 -0.56 -10.84
CA VAL A 7 4.90 -1.71 -10.19
C VAL A 7 5.66 -1.29 -8.94
N ALA A 8 6.47 -0.24 -9.02
CA ALA A 8 7.24 0.27 -7.89
C ALA A 8 6.33 0.70 -6.73
N LEU A 9 5.22 1.40 -7.03
CA LEU A 9 4.31 1.91 -6.02
C LEU A 9 3.54 0.80 -5.32
N VAL A 10 3.02 -0.18 -6.08
CA VAL A 10 2.31 -1.32 -5.51
C VAL A 10 3.26 -2.16 -4.65
N ALA A 11 4.40 -2.58 -5.21
CA ALA A 11 5.36 -3.41 -4.50
C ALA A 11 5.96 -2.71 -3.27
N GLY A 12 6.37 -1.45 -3.40
CA GLY A 12 6.95 -0.68 -2.30
C GLY A 12 5.96 -0.33 -1.19
N GLY A 13 4.68 -0.17 -1.53
CA GLY A 13 3.62 -0.04 -0.53
C GLY A 13 3.31 -1.35 0.17
N HIS A 14 3.26 -2.45 -0.58
CA HIS A 14 2.85 -3.75 -0.07
C HIS A 14 3.97 -4.53 0.63
N THR A 15 5.24 -4.20 0.42
CA THR A 15 6.33 -4.81 1.20
C THR A 15 6.25 -4.45 2.69
N PHE A 16 5.57 -3.35 3.02
CA PHE A 16 5.46 -2.81 4.37
C PHE A 16 4.00 -2.80 4.85
N GLY A 17 3.78 -3.32 6.05
CA GLY A 17 2.46 -3.29 6.69
C GLY A 17 1.58 -4.48 6.42
N LYS A 18 0.31 -4.33 6.78
CA LYS A 18 -0.74 -5.35 6.69
C LYS A 18 -2.07 -4.71 6.32
N ALA A 19 -2.96 -5.49 5.71
CA ALA A 19 -4.37 -5.17 5.58
C ALA A 19 -5.18 -5.92 6.65
N HIS A 20 -6.29 -5.34 7.09
CA HIS A 20 -7.16 -5.93 8.10
C HIS A 20 -8.62 -5.99 7.62
N GLY A 21 -9.19 -7.17 7.77
CA GLY A 21 -10.56 -7.49 7.40
C GLY A 21 -11.11 -8.57 8.31
N ALA A 22 -11.11 -8.33 9.64
CA ALA A 22 -11.44 -9.31 10.65
C ALA A 22 -12.88 -9.82 10.58
N ALA A 23 -13.82 -9.00 10.07
CA ALA A 23 -15.23 -9.34 9.96
C ALA A 23 -15.95 -8.51 8.90
N ASP A 24 -17.24 -8.82 8.67
CA ASP A 24 -18.08 -8.12 7.69
C ASP A 24 -18.25 -6.63 8.05
N PRO A 25 -17.74 -5.70 7.22
CA PRO A 25 -17.82 -4.27 7.48
C PRO A 25 -19.26 -3.75 7.49
N ASN A 26 -20.17 -4.33 6.73
CA ASN A 26 -21.57 -3.91 6.73
C ASN A 26 -22.27 -4.14 8.07
N LYS A 27 -21.72 -5.04 8.86
CA LYS A 27 -22.28 -5.38 10.18
C LYS A 27 -21.61 -4.61 11.32
N TYR A 28 -20.32 -4.35 11.21
CA TYR A 28 -19.51 -3.91 12.35
C TYR A 28 -18.88 -2.53 12.19
N VAL A 29 -18.81 -2.01 10.96
CA VAL A 29 -18.26 -0.66 10.72
C VAL A 29 -19.40 0.35 10.70
N GLY A 30 -19.25 1.41 11.49
CA GLY A 30 -20.19 2.52 11.57
C GLY A 30 -20.16 3.45 10.36
N THR A 31 -20.86 4.57 10.48
CA THR A 31 -20.96 5.57 9.43
C THR A 31 -19.60 6.18 9.06
N GLU A 32 -19.48 6.64 7.83
CA GLU A 32 -18.32 7.39 7.38
C GLU A 32 -18.19 8.76 8.11
N PRO A 33 -17.02 9.41 8.10
CA PRO A 33 -16.76 10.62 8.89
C PRO A 33 -17.78 11.74 8.68
N HIS A 34 -18.22 11.99 7.46
CA HIS A 34 -19.18 13.06 7.19
C HIS A 34 -20.58 12.78 7.76
N GLY A 35 -20.93 11.52 7.96
CA GLY A 35 -22.18 11.07 8.59
C GLY A 35 -22.05 10.77 10.08
N ALA A 36 -20.86 10.88 10.66
CA ALA A 36 -20.62 10.64 12.05
C ALA A 36 -21.20 11.76 12.94
N SER A 37 -21.54 11.42 14.19
CA SER A 37 -22.04 12.40 15.14
C SER A 37 -20.95 13.37 15.60
N ILE A 38 -21.36 14.52 16.15
CA ILE A 38 -20.42 15.51 16.68
C ILE A 38 -19.62 14.95 17.87
N GLU A 39 -20.20 14.02 18.62
CA GLU A 39 -19.54 13.35 19.75
C GLU A 39 -18.38 12.47 19.27
N GLU A 40 -18.42 12.00 18.05
CA GLU A 40 -17.35 11.22 17.41
C GLU A 40 -16.33 12.13 16.69
N MET A 41 -16.49 13.45 16.73
CA MET A 41 -15.56 14.42 16.15
C MET A 41 -15.20 14.16 14.70
N SER A 42 -16.17 13.67 13.92
CA SER A 42 -15.98 13.29 12.51
C SER A 42 -14.97 12.15 12.28
N THR A 43 -14.64 11.36 13.31
CA THR A 43 -13.74 10.21 13.13
C THR A 43 -14.37 9.08 12.33
N GLY A 44 -15.70 8.87 12.47
CA GLY A 44 -16.44 7.88 11.67
C GLY A 44 -15.86 6.46 11.68
N TRP A 45 -16.44 5.58 10.88
CA TRP A 45 -15.98 4.18 10.69
C TRP A 45 -15.67 3.44 11.99
N LYS A 46 -16.40 3.74 13.04
CA LYS A 46 -16.25 3.06 14.33
C LYS A 46 -16.42 1.55 14.17
N ASN A 47 -15.42 0.79 14.62
CA ASN A 47 -15.43 -0.66 14.55
C ASN A 47 -15.97 -1.24 15.87
N SER A 48 -17.05 -2.01 15.79
CA SER A 48 -17.70 -2.68 16.94
C SER A 48 -17.40 -4.18 17.01
N PHE A 49 -16.50 -4.70 16.16
CA PHE A 49 -16.10 -6.10 16.19
C PHE A 49 -15.03 -6.34 17.25
N GLY A 50 -15.28 -7.24 18.20
CA GLY A 50 -14.34 -7.59 19.25
C GLY A 50 -13.80 -6.36 20.00
N SER A 51 -12.48 -6.20 20.05
CA SER A 51 -11.82 -5.05 20.64
C SER A 51 -11.81 -3.82 19.71
N GLY A 52 -12.08 -3.98 18.43
CA GLY A 52 -12.02 -2.95 17.41
C GLY A 52 -10.59 -2.58 16.96
N VAL A 53 -9.57 -3.19 17.55
CA VAL A 53 -8.15 -2.90 17.27
C VAL A 53 -7.36 -4.18 17.05
N LEU A 54 -6.12 -4.06 16.58
CA LEU A 54 -5.20 -5.17 16.31
C LEU A 54 -5.86 -6.23 15.40
N ASP A 55 -5.94 -7.48 15.83
CA ASP A 55 -6.55 -8.57 15.05
C ASP A 55 -8.05 -8.39 14.78
N ASP A 56 -8.74 -7.54 15.55
CA ASP A 56 -10.14 -7.21 15.35
C ASP A 56 -10.38 -6.02 14.42
N THR A 57 -9.32 -5.47 13.81
CA THR A 57 -9.40 -4.30 12.94
C THR A 57 -10.11 -4.62 11.62
N ILE A 58 -10.94 -3.69 11.16
CA ILE A 58 -11.57 -3.73 9.83
C ILE A 58 -11.25 -2.42 9.13
N THR A 59 -10.41 -2.48 8.08
CA THR A 59 -10.03 -1.32 7.27
C THR A 59 -10.40 -1.50 5.80
N SER A 60 -9.70 -2.39 5.08
CA SER A 60 -9.90 -2.62 3.64
C SER A 60 -10.83 -3.79 3.32
N GLY A 61 -11.17 -4.60 4.31
CA GLY A 61 -11.84 -5.89 4.12
C GLY A 61 -10.91 -7.04 3.70
N LEU A 62 -9.69 -6.76 3.29
CA LEU A 62 -8.63 -7.75 3.04
C LEU A 62 -7.94 -8.09 4.36
N GLU A 63 -7.46 -9.33 4.54
CA GLU A 63 -6.79 -9.75 5.76
C GLU A 63 -5.46 -10.41 5.47
N GLY A 64 -4.38 -9.86 6.04
CA GLY A 64 -3.07 -10.46 6.00
C GLY A 64 -1.93 -9.49 5.67
N ALA A 65 -0.74 -10.05 5.56
CA ALA A 65 0.46 -9.34 5.11
C ALA A 65 0.93 -9.92 3.77
N TRP A 66 1.60 -9.10 2.99
CA TRP A 66 2.18 -9.51 1.71
C TRP A 66 3.54 -10.19 1.88
N THR A 67 4.24 -9.87 2.98
CA THR A 67 5.58 -10.40 3.27
C THR A 67 5.66 -10.98 4.69
N PRO A 68 6.62 -11.89 4.94
CA PRO A 68 6.90 -12.37 6.30
C PRO A 68 7.45 -11.29 7.22
N SER A 69 7.96 -10.18 6.68
CA SER A 69 8.63 -9.09 7.41
C SER A 69 7.90 -7.75 7.27
N PRO A 70 6.60 -7.64 7.65
CA PRO A 70 5.78 -6.47 7.37
C PRO A 70 6.20 -5.18 8.08
N THR A 71 7.21 -5.22 8.93
CA THR A 71 7.80 -4.06 9.61
C THR A 71 9.10 -3.58 8.96
N ARG A 72 9.49 -4.18 7.84
CA ARG A 72 10.67 -3.79 7.06
C ARG A 72 10.26 -3.36 5.67
N TRP A 73 10.96 -2.34 5.14
CA TRP A 73 10.88 -1.98 3.74
C TRP A 73 12.07 -2.60 2.99
N ASP A 74 11.78 -3.55 2.10
CA ASP A 74 12.76 -4.26 1.29
C ASP A 74 12.09 -4.82 0.02
N ASP A 75 12.80 -5.68 -0.72
CA ASP A 75 12.32 -6.31 -1.95
C ASP A 75 11.75 -7.74 -1.74
N GLU A 76 11.59 -8.20 -0.48
CA GLU A 76 11.02 -9.53 -0.17
C GLU A 76 9.64 -9.74 -0.80
N TYR A 77 8.90 -8.65 -1.05
CA TYR A 77 7.61 -8.70 -1.75
C TYR A 77 7.71 -9.40 -3.11
N PHE A 78 8.74 -9.10 -3.91
CA PHE A 78 8.91 -9.74 -5.21
C PHE A 78 9.28 -11.21 -5.09
N ASP A 79 10.13 -11.57 -4.12
CA ASP A 79 10.44 -12.97 -3.85
C ASP A 79 9.19 -13.77 -3.51
N VAL A 80 8.34 -13.23 -2.65
CA VAL A 80 7.08 -13.83 -2.26
C VAL A 80 6.12 -13.93 -3.46
N LEU A 81 5.91 -12.84 -4.18
CA LEU A 81 4.99 -12.81 -5.31
C LEU A 81 5.39 -13.79 -6.40
N LEU A 82 6.68 -13.82 -6.78
CA LEU A 82 7.16 -14.53 -7.94
C LEU A 82 7.37 -16.03 -7.68
N ASN A 83 7.80 -16.40 -6.47
CA ASN A 83 8.24 -17.79 -6.17
C ASN A 83 7.15 -18.68 -5.59
N TYR A 84 6.03 -18.13 -5.12
CA TYR A 84 4.92 -18.95 -4.62
C TYR A 84 3.82 -19.13 -5.67
N ASP A 85 3.13 -20.25 -5.59
CA ASP A 85 1.88 -20.46 -6.31
C ASP A 85 0.71 -19.95 -5.46
N TRP A 86 -0.27 -19.36 -6.12
CA TRP A 86 -1.36 -18.64 -5.48
C TRP A 86 -2.72 -19.21 -5.87
N GLU A 87 -3.63 -19.29 -4.90
CA GLU A 87 -5.02 -19.65 -5.12
C GLU A 87 -5.98 -18.59 -4.58
N LEU A 88 -7.11 -18.41 -5.27
CA LEU A 88 -8.12 -17.44 -4.88
C LEU A 88 -8.87 -17.89 -3.63
N THR A 89 -9.01 -17.01 -2.66
CA THR A 89 -9.72 -17.25 -1.41
C THR A 89 -10.54 -16.01 -0.99
N LYS A 90 -11.13 -16.06 0.18
CA LYS A 90 -11.82 -14.91 0.79
C LYS A 90 -11.25 -14.64 2.17
N SER A 91 -11.18 -13.34 2.51
CA SER A 91 -10.92 -12.89 3.87
C SER A 91 -12.09 -13.21 4.80
N PRO A 92 -11.93 -13.09 6.13
CA PRO A 92 -13.05 -13.19 7.08
C PRO A 92 -14.15 -12.15 6.82
N ALA A 93 -13.82 -10.99 6.29
CA ALA A 93 -14.76 -9.96 5.85
C ALA A 93 -15.49 -10.30 4.53
N GLY A 94 -15.10 -11.36 3.84
CA GLY A 94 -15.69 -11.80 2.58
C GLY A 94 -15.06 -11.21 1.32
N ALA A 95 -14.02 -10.39 1.42
CA ALA A 95 -13.31 -9.84 0.27
C ALA A 95 -12.46 -10.92 -0.42
N HIS A 96 -12.38 -10.86 -1.75
CA HIS A 96 -11.53 -11.76 -2.53
C HIS A 96 -10.08 -11.36 -2.36
N GLN A 97 -9.25 -12.35 -2.06
CA GLN A 97 -7.79 -12.24 -1.97
C GLN A 97 -7.14 -13.55 -2.40
N TRP A 98 -5.84 -13.55 -2.54
CA TRP A 98 -5.06 -14.72 -2.93
C TRP A 98 -4.21 -15.18 -1.75
N THR A 99 -4.07 -16.47 -1.59
CA THR A 99 -3.22 -17.09 -0.57
C THR A 99 -2.25 -18.08 -1.22
N PRO A 100 -1.06 -18.32 -0.66
CA PRO A 100 -0.17 -19.34 -1.17
C PRO A 100 -0.84 -20.73 -1.11
N THR A 101 -0.67 -21.52 -2.18
CA THR A 101 -1.16 -22.90 -2.19
C THR A 101 -0.47 -23.76 -1.12
N ALA A 102 -1.13 -24.78 -0.62
CA ALA A 102 -0.62 -25.64 0.44
C ALA A 102 0.75 -26.33 0.11
N GLY A 103 1.06 -26.47 -1.17
CA GLY A 103 2.34 -27.07 -1.63
C GLY A 103 3.49 -26.10 -1.77
N SER A 104 3.28 -24.79 -1.61
CA SER A 104 4.29 -23.77 -1.91
C SER A 104 5.36 -23.57 -0.84
N ASN A 105 5.25 -24.23 0.33
CA ASN A 105 6.14 -24.04 1.49
C ASN A 105 6.30 -22.55 1.88
N ALA A 106 5.24 -21.78 1.71
CA ALA A 106 5.27 -20.34 1.97
C ALA A 106 5.58 -20.05 3.43
N LYS A 107 6.39 -19.02 3.65
CA LYS A 107 6.60 -18.45 4.99
C LYS A 107 5.28 -17.89 5.54
N MET A 108 5.22 -17.71 6.85
CA MET A 108 4.10 -17.08 7.54
C MET A 108 4.46 -15.66 7.95
N ALA A 109 3.46 -14.80 7.99
CA ALA A 109 3.60 -13.46 8.57
C ALA A 109 3.22 -13.46 10.06
N PRO A 110 3.77 -12.54 10.87
CA PRO A 110 3.33 -12.36 12.25
C PRO A 110 1.89 -11.81 12.30
N LYS A 111 1.15 -12.21 13.32
CA LYS A 111 -0.16 -11.60 13.64
C LYS A 111 0.00 -10.24 14.31
N ALA A 112 -0.97 -9.35 14.10
CA ALA A 112 -1.10 -8.15 14.91
C ALA A 112 -1.61 -8.52 16.30
N GLY A 113 -1.00 -7.99 17.35
CA GLY A 113 -1.48 -8.21 18.73
C GLY A 113 -1.13 -9.56 19.38
N ASP A 114 -0.54 -10.49 18.66
CA ASP A 114 -0.05 -11.76 19.19
C ASP A 114 1.42 -11.97 18.81
N ALA A 115 2.31 -11.79 19.79
CA ALA A 115 3.75 -11.89 19.58
C ALA A 115 4.23 -13.27 19.10
N ASN A 116 3.44 -14.32 19.31
CA ASN A 116 3.76 -15.70 18.91
C ASN A 116 2.85 -16.21 17.79
N GLY A 117 1.82 -15.45 17.46
CA GLY A 117 0.86 -15.82 16.43
C GLY A 117 1.39 -15.57 15.03
N THR A 118 1.01 -16.45 14.11
CA THR A 118 1.32 -16.31 12.68
C THR A 118 0.08 -16.46 11.82
N GLN A 119 0.14 -15.93 10.62
CA GLN A 119 -0.93 -16.04 9.63
C GLN A 119 -0.36 -16.25 8.23
N ALA A 120 -1.17 -16.79 7.33
CA ALA A 120 -0.80 -16.94 5.93
C ALA A 120 -0.55 -15.57 5.28
N LEU A 121 0.36 -15.57 4.30
CA LEU A 121 0.55 -14.41 3.42
C LEU A 121 -0.66 -14.25 2.50
N MET A 122 -0.84 -13.04 2.00
CA MET A 122 -1.89 -12.77 1.02
C MET A 122 -1.39 -11.88 -0.11
N MET A 123 -2.06 -11.95 -1.25
CA MET A 123 -1.94 -11.01 -2.36
C MET A 123 -3.32 -10.52 -2.77
N THR A 124 -3.37 -9.30 -3.27
CA THR A 124 -4.55 -8.78 -3.94
C THR A 124 -4.58 -9.21 -5.40
N THR A 125 -5.71 -9.03 -6.09
CA THR A 125 -5.77 -9.24 -7.54
C THR A 125 -4.87 -8.27 -8.31
N ALA A 126 -4.65 -7.07 -7.78
CA ALA A 126 -3.69 -6.12 -8.34
C ALA A 126 -2.24 -6.63 -8.25
N ASP A 127 -1.87 -7.27 -7.14
CA ASP A 127 -0.55 -7.91 -7.02
C ASP A 127 -0.39 -9.05 -8.03
N MET A 128 -1.44 -9.85 -8.22
CA MET A 128 -1.40 -10.94 -9.19
C MET A 128 -1.19 -10.43 -10.62
N ALA A 129 -1.68 -9.24 -10.96
CA ALA A 129 -1.39 -8.62 -12.25
C ALA A 129 0.12 -8.37 -12.44
N LEU A 130 0.85 -8.02 -11.37
CA LEU A 130 2.31 -7.83 -11.44
C LEU A 130 3.09 -9.14 -11.73
N LYS A 131 2.47 -10.29 -11.47
CA LYS A 131 3.02 -11.61 -11.79
C LYS A 131 2.59 -12.13 -13.15
N ILE A 132 1.38 -11.78 -13.61
CA ILE A 132 0.74 -12.43 -14.76
C ILE A 132 0.87 -11.60 -16.05
N ASP A 133 0.74 -10.27 -15.96
CA ASP A 133 0.91 -9.40 -17.11
C ASP A 133 2.39 -9.38 -17.56
N PRO A 134 2.68 -9.65 -18.85
CA PRO A 134 4.08 -9.74 -19.31
C PRO A 134 4.90 -8.48 -19.10
N GLY A 135 4.31 -7.29 -19.27
CA GLY A 135 5.00 -6.01 -19.08
C GLY A 135 5.33 -5.76 -17.61
N PHE A 136 4.37 -5.93 -16.74
CA PHE A 136 4.57 -5.81 -15.29
C PHE A 136 5.52 -6.89 -14.74
N LEU A 137 5.43 -8.12 -15.23
CA LEU A 137 6.32 -9.21 -14.82
C LEU A 137 7.79 -8.94 -15.14
N GLU A 138 8.08 -8.35 -16.30
CA GLU A 138 9.45 -7.97 -16.66
C GLU A 138 10.00 -6.93 -15.68
N ILE A 139 9.22 -5.91 -15.34
CA ILE A 139 9.58 -4.89 -14.36
C ILE A 139 9.76 -5.50 -12.97
N SER A 140 8.82 -6.36 -12.54
CA SER A 140 8.87 -7.03 -11.25
C SER A 140 10.15 -7.88 -11.09
N LYS A 141 10.53 -8.63 -12.12
CA LYS A 141 11.77 -9.41 -12.14
C LYS A 141 13.02 -8.53 -12.08
N ARG A 142 13.02 -7.41 -12.78
CA ARG A 142 14.13 -6.46 -12.76
C ARG A 142 14.31 -5.85 -11.37
N PHE A 143 13.25 -5.41 -10.74
CA PHE A 143 13.29 -4.86 -9.38
C PHE A 143 13.69 -5.90 -8.33
N ASN A 144 13.30 -7.15 -8.51
CA ASN A 144 13.75 -8.25 -7.65
C ASN A 144 15.25 -8.54 -7.75
N GLN A 145 15.88 -8.19 -8.87
CA GLN A 145 17.32 -8.38 -9.11
C GLN A 145 18.15 -7.14 -8.80
N ASP A 146 17.54 -5.96 -8.81
CA ASP A 146 18.19 -4.68 -8.59
C ASP A 146 17.43 -3.86 -7.55
N HIS A 147 17.76 -4.11 -6.28
CA HIS A 147 17.18 -3.42 -5.14
C HIS A 147 17.31 -1.90 -5.24
N LYS A 148 18.46 -1.40 -5.73
CA LYS A 148 18.68 0.04 -5.85
C LYS A 148 17.78 0.68 -6.91
N ALA A 149 17.56 0.01 -8.03
CA ALA A 149 16.61 0.48 -9.04
C ALA A 149 15.17 0.51 -8.49
N PHE A 150 14.81 -0.47 -7.66
CA PHE A 150 13.51 -0.50 -6.98
C PHE A 150 13.35 0.66 -5.98
N GLU A 151 14.35 0.90 -5.12
CA GLU A 151 14.33 2.03 -4.18
C GLU A 151 14.12 3.37 -4.89
N ASP A 152 14.92 3.63 -5.94
CA ASP A 152 14.84 4.88 -6.71
C ASP A 152 13.49 5.04 -7.41
N ALA A 153 12.97 3.96 -8.02
CA ALA A 153 11.67 3.97 -8.68
C ALA A 153 10.53 4.21 -7.69
N PHE A 154 10.57 3.55 -6.53
CA PHE A 154 9.56 3.74 -5.48
C PHE A 154 9.59 5.16 -4.93
N ALA A 155 10.77 5.70 -4.59
CA ALA A 155 10.91 7.05 -4.07
C ALA A 155 10.34 8.10 -5.05
N ARG A 156 10.63 7.96 -6.36
CA ARG A 156 10.10 8.84 -7.41
C ARG A 156 8.60 8.71 -7.59
N ALA A 157 8.08 7.48 -7.61
CA ALA A 157 6.64 7.23 -7.76
C ALA A 157 5.85 7.72 -6.54
N TRP A 158 6.39 7.52 -5.34
CA TRP A 158 5.80 8.03 -4.10
C TRP A 158 5.79 9.56 -4.06
N PHE A 159 6.90 10.19 -4.42
CA PHE A 159 6.97 11.65 -4.51
C PHE A 159 5.94 12.20 -5.51
N LYS A 160 5.85 11.60 -6.70
CA LYS A 160 4.83 11.98 -7.69
C LYS A 160 3.41 11.80 -7.14
N LEU A 161 3.11 10.66 -6.50
CA LEU A 161 1.79 10.38 -5.94
C LEU A 161 1.37 11.44 -4.92
N THR A 162 2.29 11.82 -4.03
CA THR A 162 1.99 12.69 -2.89
C THR A 162 2.09 14.18 -3.19
N HIS A 163 2.73 14.59 -4.29
CA HIS A 163 3.02 16.01 -4.58
C HIS A 163 2.41 16.55 -5.87
N ARG A 164 1.93 15.71 -6.77
CA ARG A 164 1.40 16.20 -8.06
C ARG A 164 0.20 17.15 -7.92
N ASP A 165 -0.49 17.11 -6.79
CA ASP A 165 -1.65 17.96 -6.48
C ASP A 165 -1.30 19.10 -5.50
N MET A 166 -0.02 19.30 -5.20
CA MET A 166 0.46 20.23 -4.17
C MET A 166 0.83 21.62 -4.72
N GLY A 167 0.58 21.88 -5.98
CA GLY A 167 0.96 23.13 -6.64
C GLY A 167 2.46 23.23 -6.99
N PRO A 168 2.96 24.44 -7.28
CA PRO A 168 4.34 24.63 -7.70
C PRO A 168 5.36 24.23 -6.64
N ARG A 169 6.51 23.73 -7.09
CA ARG A 169 7.64 23.34 -6.21
C ARG A 169 8.07 24.44 -5.23
N ALA A 170 7.91 25.69 -5.59
CA ALA A 170 8.22 26.83 -4.72
C ALA A 170 7.40 26.87 -3.41
N LEU A 171 6.30 26.13 -3.33
CA LEU A 171 5.47 26.00 -2.13
C LEU A 171 5.94 24.86 -1.20
N TYR A 172 6.87 24.01 -1.63
CA TYR A 172 7.36 22.90 -0.80
C TYR A 172 8.36 23.43 0.23
N LEU A 173 8.33 22.85 1.42
CA LEU A 173 9.13 23.28 2.56
C LEU A 173 10.12 22.18 2.98
N GLY A 174 11.30 22.60 3.44
CA GLY A 174 12.31 21.75 4.00
C GLY A 174 13.52 21.52 3.10
N ASN A 175 14.55 20.93 3.68
CA ASN A 175 15.85 20.73 3.03
C ASN A 175 15.86 19.55 2.07
N GLU A 176 14.88 18.65 2.18
CA GLU A 176 14.77 17.42 1.39
C GLU A 176 14.00 17.62 0.07
N VAL A 177 13.55 18.85 -0.22
CA VAL A 177 12.86 19.16 -1.46
C VAL A 177 13.80 18.92 -2.64
N PRO A 178 13.46 18.01 -3.59
CA PRO A 178 14.31 17.75 -4.74
C PRO A 178 14.53 19.01 -5.59
N ALA A 179 15.76 19.25 -6.00
CA ALA A 179 16.11 20.39 -6.86
C ALA A 179 15.60 20.21 -8.30
N GLU A 180 15.39 18.98 -8.74
CA GLU A 180 14.90 18.63 -10.07
C GLU A 180 13.47 19.14 -10.28
N GLU A 181 13.20 19.78 -11.41
CA GLU A 181 11.86 20.11 -11.87
C GLU A 181 11.33 18.98 -12.74
N LEU A 182 10.17 18.45 -12.37
CA LEU A 182 9.57 17.30 -13.04
C LEU A 182 8.38 17.75 -13.90
N ILE A 183 8.16 17.08 -15.02
CA ILE A 183 7.14 17.46 -16.01
C ILE A 183 5.70 17.47 -15.44
N TRP A 184 5.45 16.75 -14.37
CA TRP A 184 4.14 16.69 -13.72
C TRP A 184 3.93 17.77 -12.64
N GLN A 185 4.96 18.54 -12.30
CA GLN A 185 4.87 19.66 -11.35
C GLN A 185 4.27 20.88 -12.03
N ASP A 186 3.47 21.64 -11.30
CA ASP A 186 2.92 22.90 -11.81
C ASP A 186 4.02 23.92 -12.03
N PRO A 187 3.97 24.68 -13.14
CA PRO A 187 4.93 25.76 -13.36
C PRO A 187 4.69 26.90 -12.36
N ILE A 188 5.76 27.59 -11.99
CA ILE A 188 5.65 28.83 -11.22
C ILE A 188 5.17 29.92 -12.19
N PRO A 189 3.99 30.55 -11.96
CA PRO A 189 3.53 31.65 -12.80
C PRO A 189 4.52 32.79 -12.80
N ALA A 190 4.76 33.38 -13.96
CA ALA A 190 5.57 34.59 -14.06
C ALA A 190 4.82 35.76 -13.38
N VAL A 191 5.50 36.45 -12.47
CA VAL A 191 4.98 37.67 -11.86
C VAL A 191 5.25 38.83 -12.79
N ASN A 192 4.19 39.46 -13.29
CA ASN A 192 4.27 40.61 -14.22
C ASN A 192 3.85 41.94 -13.61
N HIS A 193 3.79 42.00 -12.31
CA HIS A 193 3.46 43.22 -11.52
C HIS A 193 4.41 43.36 -10.32
N PRO A 194 4.59 44.57 -9.74
CA PRO A 194 5.35 44.71 -8.52
C PRO A 194 4.73 43.90 -7.37
N SER A 195 5.59 43.30 -6.54
CA SER A 195 5.15 42.64 -5.31
C SER A 195 4.59 43.72 -4.37
N VAL A 196 3.50 43.39 -3.67
CA VAL A 196 2.93 44.25 -2.60
C VAL A 196 3.42 43.62 -1.28
N ASP A 197 4.09 44.44 -0.46
CA ASP A 197 4.53 44.05 0.88
C ASP A 197 3.34 44.01 1.86
#